data_2ba56ef5fece1da701dfe5d20e60c8ff
#
_entry.id   2ba56ef5fece1da701dfe5d20e60c8ff
#
_cell.length_a   1.000
_cell.length_b   1.000
_cell.length_c   1.000
_cell.angle_alpha   90.00
_cell.angle_beta   90.00
_cell.angle_gamma   90.00
#
_symmetry.space_group_name_H-M   'P 1'
#
loop_
_entity.id
_entity.type
_entity.pdbx_description
1 polymer ?
#
loop_
_entity_poly.entity_id
_entity_poly.type
_entity_poly.pdbx_seq_one_letter_code
_entity_poly.pdbx_strand_id
1 'polypeptide(L)'
;MDKRLIAERFAKARGTYDREARVQQQVAERMMRLVLQHTGGDAFRFRNVVEFGCGTGSYSSILLHTLKPETLLLNDLCPEMEECVENLPSAGGSPQAGPSAGGTVVRFRAGDAEELDFPTGTDLLTSCSTLQWFTDPAAFFARSHRFLKPGGILAFTTFGPSNMHEIRSLTGHGLDYLPLDEVRRLVASHFDVRYAAEEVVSLPFADPPSVLRHLKLTGVTGTEKRMWTRGRLQAFCEDYTRRFARPDGKVTLTYHPIYIIAQNKSL
;
A
#
# COMPACT_ATOMS: atom_id res chain seq x y z
N MET A 1 17.56 1.64 2.73
CA MET A 1 16.36 2.07 3.53
C MET A 1 16.37 1.36 4.87
N ASP A 2 16.04 2.04 5.99
CA ASP A 2 15.99 1.41 7.33
C ASP A 2 14.62 0.79 7.59
N LYS A 3 14.48 -0.50 7.26
CA LYS A 3 13.21 -1.25 7.39
C LYS A 3 12.76 -1.43 8.84
N ARG A 4 13.69 -1.48 9.83
CA ARG A 4 13.34 -1.52 11.26
C ARG A 4 12.63 -0.23 11.68
N LEU A 5 13.17 0.91 11.24
CA LEU A 5 12.57 2.20 11.57
C LEU A 5 11.18 2.36 10.93
N ILE A 6 10.99 1.82 9.72
CA ILE A 6 9.69 1.79 9.05
C ILE A 6 8.69 0.97 9.87
N ALA A 7 9.02 -0.27 10.24
CA ALA A 7 8.17 -1.13 11.05
C ALA A 7 7.79 -0.48 12.39
N GLU A 8 8.77 0.09 13.12
CA GLU A 8 8.52 0.80 14.39
C GLU A 8 7.53 1.96 14.26
N ARG A 9 7.55 2.69 13.15
CA ARG A 9 6.66 3.83 12.91
C ARG A 9 5.25 3.39 12.58
N PHE A 10 5.10 2.39 11.73
CA PHE A 10 3.79 1.82 11.43
C PHE A 10 3.17 1.15 12.66
N ALA A 11 3.94 0.40 13.46
CA ALA A 11 3.48 -0.14 14.73
C ALA A 11 2.91 0.95 15.66
N LYS A 12 3.59 2.09 15.77
CA LYS A 12 3.11 3.24 16.57
C LYS A 12 1.87 3.92 16.01
N ALA A 13 1.68 3.92 14.69
CA ALA A 13 0.55 4.55 14.04
C ALA A 13 -0.67 3.65 13.92
N ARG A 14 -0.58 2.33 14.20
CA ARG A 14 -1.65 1.34 13.97
C ARG A 14 -3.02 1.75 14.52
N GLY A 15 -3.07 2.32 15.72
CA GLY A 15 -4.32 2.73 16.36
C GLY A 15 -4.97 4.00 15.78
N THR A 16 -4.29 4.71 14.89
CA THR A 16 -4.79 5.96 14.27
C THR A 16 -4.89 5.89 12.76
N TYR A 17 -4.21 4.92 12.15
CA TYR A 17 -4.03 4.80 10.71
C TYR A 17 -5.37 4.79 9.95
N ASP A 18 -6.30 3.91 10.29
CA ASP A 18 -7.55 3.75 9.55
C ASP A 18 -8.43 5.01 9.54
N ARG A 19 -8.37 5.79 10.63
CA ARG A 19 -9.11 7.05 10.71
C ARG A 19 -8.49 8.17 9.87
N GLU A 20 -7.17 8.15 9.72
CA GLU A 20 -6.42 9.23 9.08
C GLU A 20 -6.05 8.91 7.61
N ALA A 21 -5.94 7.63 7.23
CA ALA A 21 -5.44 7.18 5.94
C ALA A 21 -6.52 7.21 4.83
N ARG A 22 -7.27 8.31 4.71
CA ARG A 22 -8.39 8.44 3.74
C ARG A 22 -7.97 8.24 2.29
N VAL A 23 -6.80 8.74 1.88
CA VAL A 23 -6.31 8.54 0.52
C VAL A 23 -5.99 7.08 0.29
N GLN A 24 -5.33 6.41 1.24
CA GLN A 24 -4.99 5.00 1.13
C GLN A 24 -6.25 4.12 1.04
N GLN A 25 -7.32 4.48 1.76
CA GLN A 25 -8.63 3.81 1.64
C GLN A 25 -9.22 3.97 0.24
N GLN A 26 -9.25 5.21 -0.30
CA GLN A 26 -9.73 5.47 -1.67
C GLN A 26 -8.89 4.74 -2.72
N VAL A 27 -7.57 4.70 -2.52
CA VAL A 27 -6.62 3.96 -3.37
C VAL A 27 -6.92 2.46 -3.34
N ALA A 28 -7.17 1.88 -2.15
CA ALA A 28 -7.52 0.47 -1.97
C ALA A 28 -8.85 0.10 -2.65
N GLU A 29 -9.89 0.92 -2.46
CA GLU A 29 -11.18 0.73 -3.12
C GLU A 29 -11.06 0.82 -4.65
N ARG A 30 -10.30 1.82 -5.14
CA ARG A 30 -10.04 1.96 -6.58
C ARG A 30 -9.27 0.78 -7.13
N MET A 31 -8.24 0.32 -6.41
CA MET A 31 -7.46 -0.85 -6.80
C MET A 31 -8.34 -2.09 -6.97
N MET A 32 -9.26 -2.35 -6.03
CA MET A 32 -10.18 -3.48 -6.14
C MET A 32 -11.10 -3.37 -7.36
N ARG A 33 -11.66 -2.19 -7.63
CA ARG A 33 -12.47 -1.96 -8.85
C ARG A 33 -11.67 -2.24 -10.12
N LEU A 34 -10.42 -1.77 -10.19
CA LEU A 34 -9.54 -2.00 -11.33
C LEU A 34 -9.18 -3.48 -11.50
N VAL A 35 -8.93 -4.20 -10.41
CA VAL A 35 -8.71 -5.66 -10.46
C VAL A 35 -9.90 -6.34 -11.13
N LEU A 36 -11.13 -6.08 -10.67
CA LEU A 36 -12.33 -6.68 -11.27
C LEU A 36 -12.49 -6.31 -12.75
N GLN A 37 -12.25 -5.05 -13.10
CA GLN A 37 -12.40 -4.57 -14.50
C GLN A 37 -11.40 -5.20 -15.48
N HIS A 38 -10.16 -5.44 -15.03
CA HIS A 38 -9.07 -5.86 -15.92
C HIS A 38 -8.72 -7.36 -15.83
N THR A 39 -9.48 -8.14 -15.04
CA THR A 39 -9.24 -9.59 -14.89
C THR A 39 -10.44 -10.45 -15.30
N GLY A 40 -11.43 -9.88 -15.99
CA GLY A 40 -12.61 -10.62 -16.46
C GLY A 40 -13.82 -10.59 -15.50
N GLY A 41 -13.81 -9.68 -14.51
CA GLY A 41 -14.91 -9.49 -13.58
C GLY A 41 -15.23 -10.75 -12.76
N ASP A 42 -16.52 -11.03 -12.55
CA ASP A 42 -16.99 -12.17 -11.76
C ASP A 42 -16.68 -13.56 -12.38
N ALA A 43 -16.25 -13.59 -13.64
CA ALA A 43 -15.86 -14.83 -14.32
C ALA A 43 -14.49 -15.37 -13.86
N PHE A 44 -13.62 -14.51 -13.33
CA PHE A 44 -12.32 -14.92 -12.79
C PHE A 44 -12.40 -15.12 -11.28
N ARG A 45 -12.26 -16.37 -10.83
CA ARG A 45 -12.33 -16.72 -9.42
C ARG A 45 -10.92 -16.75 -8.80
N PHE A 46 -10.63 -15.81 -7.91
CA PHE A 46 -9.42 -15.78 -7.10
C PHE A 46 -9.61 -16.68 -5.86
N ARG A 47 -9.09 -17.92 -5.91
CA ARG A 47 -9.17 -18.85 -4.77
C ARG A 47 -8.07 -18.64 -3.76
N ASN A 48 -6.83 -18.50 -4.25
CA ASN A 48 -5.64 -18.34 -3.43
C ASN A 48 -5.09 -16.93 -3.60
N VAL A 49 -5.24 -16.10 -2.58
CA VAL A 49 -4.84 -14.69 -2.60
C VAL A 49 -3.71 -14.47 -1.60
N VAL A 50 -2.72 -13.71 -2.00
CA VAL A 50 -1.64 -13.23 -1.15
C VAL A 50 -1.64 -11.70 -1.16
N GLU A 51 -1.71 -11.08 0.00
CA GLU A 51 -1.51 -9.64 0.19
C GLU A 51 -0.21 -9.41 0.93
N PHE A 52 0.71 -8.62 0.34
CA PHE A 52 1.93 -8.19 1.00
C PHE A 52 1.82 -6.73 1.45
N GLY A 53 2.30 -6.45 2.68
CA GLY A 53 2.15 -5.15 3.34
C GLY A 53 0.69 -4.84 3.69
N CYS A 54 0.01 -5.76 4.38
CA CYS A 54 -1.41 -5.64 4.69
C CYS A 54 -1.74 -4.52 5.69
N GLY A 55 -0.74 -4.07 6.50
CA GLY A 55 -0.94 -3.03 7.51
C GLY A 55 -2.08 -3.40 8.47
N THR A 56 -2.98 -2.45 8.71
CA THR A 56 -4.14 -2.62 9.61
C THR A 56 -5.28 -3.46 9.01
N GLY A 57 -5.13 -3.96 7.77
CA GLY A 57 -6.12 -4.83 7.14
C GLY A 57 -7.23 -4.11 6.37
N SER A 58 -7.11 -2.81 6.13
CA SER A 58 -8.13 -2.04 5.39
C SER A 58 -8.37 -2.60 3.98
N TYR A 59 -7.31 -2.91 3.23
CA TYR A 59 -7.44 -3.53 1.91
C TYR A 59 -7.80 -5.02 2.01
N SER A 60 -7.26 -5.72 3.03
CA SER A 60 -7.62 -7.12 3.32
C SER A 60 -9.12 -7.31 3.51
N SER A 61 -9.79 -6.38 4.22
CA SER A 61 -11.25 -6.38 4.39
C SER A 61 -11.99 -6.28 3.05
N ILE A 62 -11.50 -5.42 2.14
CA ILE A 62 -12.08 -5.28 0.80
C ILE A 62 -11.89 -6.58 -0.01
N LEU A 63 -10.70 -7.19 0.04
CA LEU A 63 -10.42 -8.47 -0.61
C LEU A 63 -11.37 -9.57 -0.12
N LEU A 64 -11.51 -9.72 1.20
CA LEU A 64 -12.39 -10.72 1.81
C LEU A 64 -13.84 -10.53 1.40
N HIS A 65 -14.34 -9.30 1.48
CA HIS A 65 -15.73 -9.00 1.17
C HIS A 65 -16.05 -9.18 -0.32
N THR A 66 -15.13 -8.74 -1.20
CA THR A 66 -15.36 -8.68 -2.64
C THR A 66 -15.04 -9.99 -3.34
N LEU A 67 -13.89 -10.60 -3.06
CA LEU A 67 -13.40 -11.78 -3.79
C LEU A 67 -13.82 -13.10 -3.14
N LYS A 68 -14.04 -13.10 -1.81
CA LYS A 68 -14.35 -14.29 -1.01
C LYS A 68 -13.43 -15.47 -1.36
N PRO A 69 -12.11 -15.31 -1.25
CA PRO A 69 -11.16 -16.34 -1.63
C PRO A 69 -11.29 -17.58 -0.72
N GLU A 70 -10.76 -18.71 -1.14
CA GLU A 70 -10.65 -19.91 -0.30
C GLU A 70 -9.54 -19.74 0.74
N THR A 71 -8.41 -19.13 0.32
CA THR A 71 -7.29 -18.78 1.20
C THR A 71 -6.85 -17.33 1.00
N LEU A 72 -6.57 -16.63 2.07
CA LEU A 72 -5.94 -15.32 2.08
C LEU A 72 -4.72 -15.34 3.00
N LEU A 73 -3.53 -15.25 2.40
CA LEU A 73 -2.29 -15.06 3.14
C LEU A 73 -2.00 -13.56 3.22
N LEU A 74 -1.96 -13.03 4.43
CA LEU A 74 -1.58 -11.66 4.74
C LEU A 74 -0.12 -11.62 5.18
N ASN A 75 0.64 -10.68 4.67
CA ASN A 75 2.01 -10.45 5.09
C ASN A 75 2.22 -8.99 5.46
N ASP A 76 2.99 -8.74 6.49
CA ASP A 76 3.51 -7.42 6.81
C ASP A 76 4.91 -7.50 7.41
N LEU A 77 5.70 -6.44 7.21
CA LEU A 77 7.02 -6.28 7.81
C LEU A 77 6.94 -6.15 9.34
N CYS A 78 5.83 -5.58 9.84
CA CYS A 78 5.56 -5.31 11.24
C CYS A 78 4.74 -6.46 11.84
N PRO A 79 5.31 -7.30 12.76
CA PRO A 79 4.58 -8.40 13.37
C PRO A 79 3.34 -7.97 14.13
N GLU A 80 3.34 -6.76 14.70
CA GLU A 80 2.22 -6.22 15.47
C GLU A 80 0.95 -6.00 14.63
N MET A 81 1.05 -6.07 13.29
CA MET A 81 -0.12 -6.01 12.41
C MET A 81 -0.98 -7.28 12.47
N GLU A 82 -0.43 -8.40 12.95
CA GLU A 82 -1.21 -9.63 13.18
C GLU A 82 -2.44 -9.35 14.06
N GLU A 83 -2.28 -8.61 15.17
CA GLU A 83 -3.38 -8.22 16.05
C GLU A 83 -4.48 -7.42 15.32
N CYS A 84 -4.12 -6.65 14.29
CA CYS A 84 -5.08 -5.86 13.52
C CYS A 84 -5.92 -6.73 12.58
N VAL A 85 -5.35 -7.82 12.06
CA VAL A 85 -5.99 -8.67 11.05
C VAL A 85 -6.64 -9.93 11.60
N GLU A 86 -6.35 -10.33 12.85
CA GLU A 86 -6.96 -11.48 13.52
C GLU A 86 -8.50 -11.40 13.59
N ASN A 87 -9.04 -10.19 13.69
CA ASN A 87 -10.47 -9.94 13.84
C ASN A 87 -11.13 -9.47 12.52
N LEU A 88 -10.46 -9.63 11.39
CA LEU A 88 -11.08 -9.33 10.11
C LEU A 88 -12.32 -10.19 9.91
N PRO A 89 -13.47 -9.60 9.49
CA PRO A 89 -14.69 -10.35 9.28
C PRO A 89 -14.46 -11.39 8.19
N SER A 90 -14.34 -12.66 8.59
CA SER A 90 -14.33 -13.77 7.65
C SER A 90 -15.65 -13.77 6.89
N ALA A 91 -15.61 -13.67 5.57
CA ALA A 91 -16.80 -13.72 4.74
C ALA A 91 -17.52 -15.07 4.95
N GLY A 92 -18.47 -15.12 5.90
CA GLY A 92 -19.42 -16.24 6.04
C GLY A 92 -19.10 -17.31 7.09
N GLY A 93 -18.15 -17.12 8.00
CA GLY A 93 -17.87 -18.14 9.04
C GLY A 93 -17.63 -17.54 10.43
N SER A 94 -18.17 -18.21 11.45
CA SER A 94 -17.76 -17.99 12.85
C SER A 94 -16.27 -18.32 13.00
N PRO A 95 -15.50 -17.65 13.87
CA PRO A 95 -14.09 -17.95 14.13
C PRO A 95 -13.79 -19.40 14.56
N GLN A 96 -14.85 -20.17 14.87
CA GLN A 96 -14.77 -21.56 15.32
C GLN A 96 -15.22 -22.58 14.25
N ALA A 97 -15.61 -22.13 13.04
CA ALA A 97 -16.00 -23.04 11.96
C ALA A 97 -14.75 -23.57 11.24
N GLY A 98 -14.52 -24.88 11.33
CA GLY A 98 -13.48 -25.58 10.57
C GLY A 98 -13.67 -25.44 9.06
N PRO A 99 -12.71 -25.94 8.23
CA PRO A 99 -12.65 -25.71 6.77
C PRO A 99 -13.85 -26.20 5.94
N SER A 100 -14.82 -26.86 6.56
CA SER A 100 -16.01 -27.44 5.89
C SER A 100 -17.21 -26.51 5.76
N ALA A 101 -17.16 -25.26 6.21
CA ALA A 101 -18.33 -24.35 6.23
C ALA A 101 -18.28 -23.21 5.21
N GLY A 102 -17.44 -23.27 4.19
CA GLY A 102 -17.46 -22.31 3.06
C GLY A 102 -16.87 -20.91 3.35
N GLY A 103 -16.14 -20.75 4.49
CA GLY A 103 -15.46 -19.50 4.83
C GLY A 103 -14.02 -19.42 4.30
N THR A 104 -13.47 -18.20 4.17
CA THR A 104 -12.07 -17.96 3.81
C THR A 104 -11.13 -18.36 4.95
N VAL A 105 -10.08 -19.11 4.64
CA VAL A 105 -8.97 -19.36 5.58
C VAL A 105 -7.99 -18.19 5.51
N VAL A 106 -7.96 -17.36 6.54
CA VAL A 106 -7.02 -16.23 6.65
C VAL A 106 -5.81 -16.66 7.48
N ARG A 107 -4.61 -16.32 7.01
CA ARG A 107 -3.33 -16.55 7.72
C ARG A 107 -2.49 -15.29 7.67
N PHE A 108 -1.73 -15.04 8.73
CA PHE A 108 -0.76 -13.96 8.77
C PHE A 108 0.68 -14.51 8.79
N ARG A 109 1.59 -13.79 8.15
CA ARG A 109 3.02 -14.10 8.14
C ARG A 109 3.83 -12.82 8.23
N ALA A 110 4.48 -12.57 9.37
CA ALA A 110 5.40 -11.45 9.53
C ALA A 110 6.68 -11.66 8.71
N GLY A 111 7.21 -10.57 8.18
CA GLY A 111 8.52 -10.55 7.50
C GLY A 111 8.56 -9.67 6.27
N ASP A 112 9.77 -9.46 5.77
CA ASP A 112 10.02 -8.65 4.60
C ASP A 112 9.55 -9.35 3.32
N ALA A 113 8.59 -8.77 2.62
CA ALA A 113 8.08 -9.30 1.36
C ALA A 113 9.17 -9.43 0.28
N GLU A 114 10.22 -8.60 0.35
CA GLU A 114 11.35 -8.73 -0.58
C GLU A 114 12.22 -9.98 -0.34
N GLU A 115 12.13 -10.61 0.84
CA GLU A 115 12.93 -11.78 1.21
C GLU A 115 12.08 -13.06 1.29
N LEU A 116 10.79 -12.92 1.61
CA LEU A 116 9.89 -14.06 1.80
C LEU A 116 9.51 -14.73 0.49
N ASP A 117 9.49 -16.06 0.49
CA ASP A 117 8.81 -16.84 -0.56
C ASP A 117 7.33 -17.02 -0.21
N PHE A 118 6.47 -16.63 -1.12
CA PHE A 118 5.04 -16.86 -1.02
C PHE A 118 4.63 -18.21 -1.63
N PRO A 119 3.44 -18.74 -1.30
CA PRO A 119 2.96 -19.99 -1.86
C PRO A 119 2.89 -19.94 -3.39
N THR A 120 3.31 -21.02 -4.04
CA THR A 120 3.13 -21.23 -5.48
C THR A 120 1.66 -21.53 -5.80
N GLY A 121 1.23 -21.27 -7.04
CA GLY A 121 -0.16 -21.49 -7.44
C GLY A 121 -1.11 -20.39 -6.96
N THR A 122 -0.57 -19.24 -6.52
CA THR A 122 -1.35 -18.05 -6.15
C THR A 122 -2.09 -17.50 -7.37
N ASP A 123 -3.39 -17.19 -7.19
CA ASP A 123 -4.22 -16.58 -8.22
C ASP A 123 -4.02 -15.07 -8.31
N LEU A 124 -3.88 -14.41 -7.14
CA LEU A 124 -3.69 -12.98 -7.02
C LEU A 124 -2.61 -12.69 -5.96
N LEU A 125 -1.51 -12.07 -6.40
CA LEU A 125 -0.53 -11.44 -5.53
C LEU A 125 -0.79 -9.93 -5.55
N THR A 126 -1.15 -9.34 -4.41
CA THR A 126 -1.62 -7.96 -4.39
C THR A 126 -1.09 -7.16 -3.21
N SER A 127 -1.12 -5.83 -3.34
CA SER A 127 -0.71 -4.90 -2.29
C SER A 127 -1.23 -3.49 -2.53
N CYS A 128 -1.48 -2.75 -1.46
CA CYS A 128 -1.76 -1.32 -1.55
C CYS A 128 -0.76 -0.51 -0.74
N SER A 129 -0.09 0.46 -1.40
CA SER A 129 0.78 1.46 -0.77
C SER A 129 1.96 0.86 0.02
N THR A 130 2.59 -0.19 -0.49
CA THR A 130 3.73 -0.88 0.15
C THR A 130 5.02 -0.80 -0.67
N LEU A 131 4.93 -0.92 -2.00
CA LEU A 131 6.09 -1.07 -2.89
C LEU A 131 7.11 0.07 -2.79
N GLN A 132 6.69 1.28 -2.45
CA GLN A 132 7.59 2.43 -2.25
C GLN A 132 8.61 2.24 -1.10
N TRP A 133 8.40 1.24 -0.25
CA TRP A 133 9.29 0.85 0.84
C TRP A 133 10.30 -0.24 0.47
N PHE A 134 10.24 -0.73 -0.76
CA PHE A 134 11.15 -1.75 -1.24
C PHE A 134 12.52 -1.17 -1.58
N THR A 135 13.54 -1.96 -1.35
CA THR A 135 14.93 -1.62 -1.67
C THR A 135 15.26 -1.97 -3.11
N ASP A 136 14.75 -3.13 -3.57
CA ASP A 136 14.94 -3.63 -4.93
C ASP A 136 13.62 -4.21 -5.50
N PRO A 137 12.70 -3.34 -5.96
CA PRO A 137 11.47 -3.80 -6.57
C PRO A 137 11.68 -4.66 -7.82
N ALA A 138 12.80 -4.47 -8.55
CA ALA A 138 13.10 -5.29 -9.72
C ALA A 138 13.36 -6.75 -9.36
N ALA A 139 14.18 -7.00 -8.33
CA ALA A 139 14.41 -8.34 -7.80
C ALA A 139 13.11 -8.98 -7.26
N PHE A 140 12.25 -8.19 -6.61
CA PHE A 140 10.94 -8.68 -6.17
C PHE A 140 10.07 -9.13 -7.36
N PHE A 141 9.95 -8.35 -8.42
CA PHE A 141 9.18 -8.76 -9.62
C PHE A 141 9.78 -9.99 -10.30
N ALA A 142 11.10 -10.05 -10.42
CA ALA A 142 11.81 -11.22 -10.98
C ALA A 142 11.55 -12.51 -10.20
N ARG A 143 11.22 -12.41 -8.91
CA ARG A 143 10.93 -13.56 -8.05
C ARG A 143 9.43 -13.85 -7.97
N SER A 144 8.61 -12.83 -7.94
CA SER A 144 7.16 -12.94 -7.69
C SER A 144 6.40 -13.70 -8.78
N HIS A 145 6.91 -13.74 -10.03
CA HIS A 145 6.28 -14.52 -11.09
C HIS A 145 6.22 -16.03 -10.79
N ARG A 146 7.13 -16.55 -9.95
CA ARG A 146 7.15 -17.97 -9.57
C ARG A 146 6.07 -18.33 -8.55
N PHE A 147 5.57 -17.36 -7.80
CA PHE A 147 4.48 -17.57 -6.83
C PHE A 147 3.13 -17.67 -7.50
N LEU A 148 2.96 -16.95 -8.61
CA LEU A 148 1.73 -16.91 -9.37
C LEU A 148 1.61 -18.12 -10.31
N LYS A 149 0.40 -18.67 -10.41
CA LYS A 149 0.09 -19.65 -11.45
C LYS A 149 0.19 -19.01 -12.85
N PRO A 150 0.30 -19.80 -13.94
CA PRO A 150 0.14 -19.27 -15.28
C PRO A 150 -1.18 -18.52 -15.42
N GLY A 151 -1.12 -17.28 -15.93
CA GLY A 151 -2.29 -16.40 -16.01
C GLY A 151 -2.73 -15.76 -14.68
N GLY A 152 -2.06 -16.05 -13.57
CA GLY A 152 -2.29 -15.38 -12.27
C GLY A 152 -1.98 -13.88 -12.33
N ILE A 153 -2.51 -13.12 -11.39
CA ILE A 153 -2.50 -11.66 -11.43
C ILE A 153 -1.56 -11.10 -10.35
N LEU A 154 -0.70 -10.17 -10.75
CA LEU A 154 0.01 -9.23 -9.89
C LEU A 154 -0.73 -7.90 -9.96
N ALA A 155 -1.20 -7.41 -8.82
CA ALA A 155 -1.95 -6.17 -8.74
C ALA A 155 -1.49 -5.34 -7.55
N PHE A 156 -0.98 -4.12 -7.78
CA PHE A 156 -0.50 -3.30 -6.67
C PHE A 156 -0.62 -1.80 -6.92
N THR A 157 -0.59 -1.06 -5.83
CA THR A 157 -0.40 0.39 -5.87
C THR A 157 0.92 0.77 -5.22
N THR A 158 1.48 1.85 -5.74
CA THR A 158 2.63 2.56 -5.17
C THR A 158 2.43 4.06 -5.32
N PHE A 159 3.45 4.84 -5.03
CA PHE A 159 3.39 6.29 -5.24
C PHE A 159 4.44 6.75 -6.24
N GLY A 160 4.11 7.81 -6.98
CA GLY A 160 4.95 8.44 -7.99
C GLY A 160 5.66 9.71 -7.51
N PRO A 161 6.46 10.36 -8.38
CA PRO A 161 7.36 11.45 -8.02
C PRO A 161 6.73 12.70 -7.41
N SER A 162 5.45 12.97 -7.67
CA SER A 162 4.75 14.11 -7.06
C SER A 162 4.25 13.84 -5.65
N ASN A 163 4.40 12.61 -5.14
CA ASN A 163 3.92 12.26 -3.80
C ASN A 163 4.65 13.06 -2.72
N MET A 164 3.89 13.77 -1.87
CA MET A 164 4.41 14.60 -0.77
C MET A 164 5.50 15.59 -1.21
N HIS A 165 5.39 16.15 -2.43
CA HIS A 165 6.40 17.06 -2.98
C HIS A 165 6.57 18.32 -2.13
N GLU A 166 5.53 18.75 -1.40
CA GLU A 166 5.57 19.87 -0.48
C GLU A 166 6.59 19.61 0.65
N ILE A 167 6.52 18.44 1.25
CA ILE A 167 7.43 18.05 2.34
C ILE A 167 8.86 17.94 1.80
N ARG A 168 9.04 17.19 0.68
CA ARG A 168 10.38 16.97 0.09
C ARG A 168 11.05 18.28 -0.32
N SER A 169 10.29 19.20 -0.92
CA SER A 169 10.84 20.48 -1.40
C SER A 169 11.25 21.44 -0.28
N LEU A 170 10.68 21.29 0.92
CA LEU A 170 11.01 22.12 2.09
C LEU A 170 12.04 21.49 3.02
N THR A 171 12.07 20.17 3.09
CA THR A 171 12.95 19.45 4.02
C THR A 171 14.20 18.90 3.35
N GLY A 172 14.18 18.72 2.03
CA GLY A 172 15.21 18.00 1.27
C GLY A 172 15.18 16.48 1.49
N HIS A 173 14.16 15.96 2.19
CA HIS A 173 14.06 14.55 2.56
C HIS A 173 12.74 13.94 2.10
N GLY A 174 12.78 12.67 1.71
CA GLY A 174 11.62 11.88 1.25
C GLY A 174 12.09 10.57 0.63
N LEU A 175 11.15 9.82 0.10
CA LEU A 175 11.45 8.61 -0.67
C LEU A 175 11.76 8.99 -2.13
N ASP A 176 12.61 8.19 -2.77
CA ASP A 176 12.85 8.24 -4.21
C ASP A 176 11.76 7.43 -4.92
N TYR A 177 10.70 8.13 -5.29
CA TYR A 177 9.56 7.51 -5.97
C TYR A 177 9.85 7.29 -7.46
N LEU A 178 9.62 6.07 -7.94
CA LEU A 178 9.74 5.74 -9.34
C LEU A 178 8.58 6.33 -10.16
N PRO A 179 8.83 6.90 -11.35
CA PRO A 179 7.76 7.30 -12.27
C PRO A 179 7.02 6.10 -12.84
N LEU A 180 5.77 6.31 -13.28
CA LEU A 180 4.90 5.25 -13.82
C LEU A 180 5.58 4.42 -14.91
N ASP A 181 6.25 5.07 -15.87
CA ASP A 181 6.90 4.37 -16.98
C ASP A 181 8.03 3.45 -16.51
N GLU A 182 8.75 3.82 -15.47
CA GLU A 182 9.80 2.99 -14.89
C GLU A 182 9.20 1.79 -14.14
N VAL A 183 8.19 2.00 -13.31
CA VAL A 183 7.46 0.91 -12.64
C VAL A 183 6.90 -0.05 -13.67
N ARG A 184 6.24 0.47 -14.72
CA ARG A 184 5.71 -0.33 -15.82
C ARG A 184 6.79 -1.15 -16.54
N ARG A 185 7.94 -0.55 -16.82
CA ARG A 185 9.07 -1.22 -17.46
C ARG A 185 9.62 -2.38 -16.61
N LEU A 186 9.78 -2.15 -15.31
CA LEU A 186 10.23 -3.19 -14.38
C LEU A 186 9.26 -4.38 -14.33
N VAL A 187 7.97 -4.10 -14.25
CA VAL A 187 6.95 -5.16 -14.25
C VAL A 187 6.90 -5.89 -15.59
N ALA A 188 6.97 -5.18 -16.71
CA ALA A 188 6.88 -5.75 -18.05
C ALA A 188 8.01 -6.73 -18.39
N SER A 189 9.13 -6.69 -17.66
CA SER A 189 10.23 -7.65 -17.80
C SER A 189 9.80 -9.09 -17.47
N HIS A 190 8.80 -9.28 -16.62
CA HIS A 190 8.37 -10.60 -16.13
C HIS A 190 6.86 -10.87 -16.33
N PHE A 191 6.05 -9.83 -16.56
CA PHE A 191 4.59 -9.89 -16.62
C PHE A 191 4.06 -9.21 -17.89
N ASP A 192 2.83 -9.55 -18.27
CA ASP A 192 2.06 -8.82 -19.27
C ASP A 192 1.24 -7.72 -18.56
N VAL A 193 1.65 -6.46 -18.71
CA VAL A 193 0.96 -5.34 -18.09
C VAL A 193 -0.40 -5.12 -18.76
N ARG A 194 -1.47 -5.35 -18.01
CA ARG A 194 -2.86 -5.19 -18.46
C ARG A 194 -3.40 -3.78 -18.21
N TYR A 195 -2.95 -3.16 -17.15
CA TYR A 195 -3.33 -1.80 -16.80
C TYR A 195 -2.19 -1.10 -16.07
N ALA A 196 -1.95 0.16 -16.41
CA ALA A 196 -1.01 1.05 -15.72
C ALA A 196 -1.56 2.47 -15.78
N ALA A 197 -1.75 3.12 -14.64
CA ALA A 197 -2.21 4.49 -14.54
C ALA A 197 -1.72 5.16 -13.27
N GLU A 198 -1.75 6.48 -13.27
CA GLU A 198 -1.44 7.32 -12.12
C GLU A 198 -2.47 8.44 -11.98
N GLU A 199 -2.56 9.01 -10.81
CA GLU A 199 -3.37 10.21 -10.55
C GLU A 199 -2.70 11.09 -9.50
N VAL A 200 -3.02 12.37 -9.49
CA VAL A 200 -2.55 13.31 -8.49
C VAL A 200 -3.74 13.77 -7.66
N VAL A 201 -3.67 13.54 -6.36
CA VAL A 201 -4.71 13.89 -5.39
C VAL A 201 -4.17 14.92 -4.42
N SER A 202 -4.78 16.11 -4.36
CA SER A 202 -4.41 17.17 -3.41
C SER A 202 -5.41 17.24 -2.27
N LEU A 203 -4.94 17.00 -1.04
CA LEU A 203 -5.73 17.13 0.16
C LEU A 203 -5.57 18.52 0.79
N PRO A 204 -6.67 19.17 1.17
CA PRO A 204 -6.62 20.44 1.93
C PRO A 204 -6.41 20.16 3.42
N PHE A 205 -5.52 20.92 4.06
CA PHE A 205 -5.30 20.95 5.51
C PHE A 205 -5.46 22.37 6.04
N ALA A 206 -5.88 22.50 7.30
CA ALA A 206 -6.09 23.81 7.92
C ALA A 206 -4.79 24.63 7.96
N ASP A 207 -3.66 23.96 8.23
CA ASP A 207 -2.36 24.57 8.42
C ASP A 207 -1.22 23.55 8.29
N PRO A 208 0.05 23.95 8.17
CA PRO A 208 1.19 23.04 8.09
C PRO A 208 1.34 22.11 9.31
N PRO A 209 1.08 22.53 10.56
CA PRO A 209 1.06 21.60 11.70
C PRO A 209 0.09 20.44 11.54
N SER A 210 -1.08 20.68 10.94
CA SER A 210 -2.07 19.64 10.64
C SER A 210 -1.54 18.64 9.63
N VAL A 211 -0.77 19.08 8.63
CA VAL A 211 -0.06 18.18 7.70
C VAL A 211 0.94 17.30 8.44
N LEU A 212 1.80 17.89 9.29
CA LEU A 212 2.78 17.11 10.05
C LEU A 212 2.12 16.11 11.00
N ARG A 213 0.99 16.50 11.61
CA ARG A 213 0.18 15.61 12.45
C ARG A 213 -0.35 14.43 11.63
N HIS A 214 -0.92 14.68 10.45
CA HIS A 214 -1.43 13.65 9.55
C HIS A 214 -0.34 12.64 9.17
N LEU A 215 0.85 13.11 8.76
CA LEU A 215 1.99 12.24 8.45
C LEU A 215 2.43 11.38 9.64
N LYS A 216 2.40 11.95 10.86
CA LYS A 216 2.70 11.20 12.08
C LYS A 216 1.65 10.12 12.37
N LEU A 217 0.38 10.44 12.20
CA LEU A 217 -0.75 9.54 12.50
C LEU A 217 -0.92 8.44 11.45
N THR A 218 -0.38 8.61 10.25
CA THR A 218 -0.33 7.62 9.18
C THR A 218 1.02 6.87 9.10
N GLY A 219 1.95 7.09 10.04
CA GLY A 219 3.24 6.41 10.08
C GLY A 219 4.24 6.86 9.00
N VAL A 220 3.84 7.76 8.11
CA VAL A 220 4.65 8.24 6.98
C VAL A 220 5.52 9.41 7.40
N THR A 221 6.13 9.35 8.57
CA THR A 221 7.11 10.35 8.99
C THR A 221 8.47 10.00 8.40
N GLY A 222 9.11 10.97 7.74
CA GLY A 222 10.34 10.83 6.98
C GLY A 222 11.41 9.91 7.59
N THR A 223 12.33 9.48 6.80
CA THR A 223 13.40 8.51 7.11
C THR A 223 14.40 8.96 8.18
N GLU A 224 14.30 10.18 8.70
CA GLU A 224 15.25 10.74 9.67
C GLU A 224 14.69 10.93 11.08
N LYS A 225 15.54 10.64 12.10
CA LYS A 225 15.31 10.93 13.52
C LYS A 225 15.67 12.39 13.86
N ARG A 226 15.21 13.37 13.10
CA ARG A 226 15.55 14.78 13.36
C ARG A 226 14.51 15.46 14.25
N MET A 227 14.94 15.97 15.40
CA MET A 227 14.06 16.77 16.27
C MET A 227 13.79 18.15 15.68
N TRP A 228 12.53 18.55 15.67
CA TRP A 228 12.12 19.90 15.32
C TRP A 228 12.40 20.84 16.50
N THR A 229 13.28 21.83 16.32
CA THR A 229 13.35 22.97 17.23
C THR A 229 12.21 23.94 16.93
N ARG A 230 11.84 24.78 17.91
CA ARG A 230 10.75 25.77 17.71
C ARG A 230 11.00 26.66 16.49
N GLY A 231 12.22 27.19 16.33
CA GLY A 231 12.57 28.07 15.22
C GLY A 231 12.52 27.35 13.86
N ARG A 232 12.98 26.09 13.77
CA ARG A 232 12.88 25.30 12.54
C ARG A 232 11.45 24.98 12.17
N LEU A 233 10.60 24.65 13.15
CA LEU A 233 9.18 24.41 12.91
C LEU A 233 8.47 25.68 12.43
N GLN A 234 8.76 26.82 13.02
CA GLN A 234 8.19 28.10 12.61
C GLN A 234 8.59 28.43 11.17
N ALA A 235 9.88 28.37 10.82
CA ALA A 235 10.38 28.61 9.46
C ALA A 235 9.76 27.66 8.45
N PHE A 236 9.61 26.39 8.79
CA PHE A 236 8.93 25.40 7.94
C PHE A 236 7.46 25.80 7.71
N CYS A 237 6.72 26.19 8.75
CA CYS A 237 5.32 26.58 8.61
C CYS A 237 5.14 27.83 7.76
N GLU A 238 6.01 28.83 7.91
CA GLU A 238 6.00 30.05 7.11
C GLU A 238 6.28 29.75 5.63
N ASP A 239 7.32 28.94 5.35
CA ASP A 239 7.68 28.53 4.00
C ASP A 239 6.62 27.65 3.36
N TYR A 240 6.04 26.73 4.12
CA TYR A 240 4.94 25.87 3.64
C TYR A 240 3.73 26.71 3.22
N THR A 241 3.28 27.62 4.10
CA THR A 241 2.15 28.50 3.81
C THR A 241 2.44 29.41 2.62
N ARG A 242 3.62 30.01 2.54
CA ARG A 242 4.00 30.87 1.42
C ARG A 242 3.95 30.14 0.06
N ARG A 243 4.36 28.85 0.01
CA ARG A 243 4.49 28.11 -1.25
C ARG A 243 3.28 27.29 -1.62
N PHE A 244 2.50 26.85 -0.65
CA PHE A 244 1.44 25.85 -0.84
C PHE A 244 0.09 26.25 -0.25
N ALA A 245 -0.10 27.56 0.05
CA ALA A 245 -1.40 28.06 0.43
C ALA A 245 -2.39 27.99 -0.74
N ARG A 246 -3.63 27.70 -0.39
CA ARG A 246 -4.79 27.70 -1.28
C ARG A 246 -5.55 29.04 -1.15
N PRO A 247 -6.39 29.38 -2.13
CA PRO A 247 -7.23 30.60 -2.04
C PRO A 247 -8.19 30.60 -0.85
N ASP A 248 -8.55 29.42 -0.31
CA ASP A 248 -9.42 29.27 0.86
C ASP A 248 -8.67 29.36 2.21
N GLY A 249 -7.40 29.78 2.20
CA GLY A 249 -6.55 29.94 3.38
C GLY A 249 -5.98 28.63 3.94
N LYS A 250 -6.31 27.49 3.35
CA LYS A 250 -5.75 26.18 3.68
C LYS A 250 -4.42 25.96 2.98
N VAL A 251 -3.75 24.85 3.31
CA VAL A 251 -2.55 24.36 2.62
C VAL A 251 -2.81 23.00 2.00
N THR A 252 -2.02 22.62 0.99
CA THR A 252 -2.15 21.32 0.34
C THR A 252 -1.15 20.31 0.86
N LEU A 253 -1.51 19.02 0.78
CA LEU A 253 -0.58 17.90 0.73
C LEU A 253 -0.95 17.04 -0.47
N THR A 254 0.02 16.72 -1.31
CA THR A 254 -0.18 15.99 -2.56
C THR A 254 0.14 14.51 -2.37
N TYR A 255 -0.76 13.66 -2.85
CA TYR A 255 -0.56 12.23 -3.08
C TYR A 255 -0.52 11.93 -4.57
N HIS A 256 0.32 10.97 -4.97
CA HIS A 256 0.47 10.58 -6.36
C HIS A 256 0.45 9.05 -6.51
N PRO A 257 -0.73 8.41 -6.30
CA PRO A 257 -0.83 6.96 -6.44
C PRO A 257 -0.66 6.50 -7.89
N ILE A 258 0.07 5.39 -8.04
CA ILE A 258 0.25 4.62 -9.26
C ILE A 258 -0.45 3.27 -9.07
N TYR A 259 -1.14 2.80 -10.10
CA TYR A 259 -1.89 1.55 -10.13
C TYR A 259 -1.33 0.65 -11.24
N ILE A 260 -1.00 -0.58 -10.91
CA ILE A 260 -0.51 -1.59 -11.85
C ILE A 260 -1.34 -2.87 -11.70
N ILE A 261 -1.79 -3.41 -12.84
CA ILE A 261 -2.33 -4.75 -12.95
C ILE A 261 -1.58 -5.45 -14.07
N ALA A 262 -1.03 -6.60 -13.76
CA ALA A 262 -0.23 -7.37 -14.69
C ALA A 262 -0.55 -8.86 -14.55
N GLN A 263 -0.45 -9.59 -15.63
CA GLN A 263 -0.71 -11.02 -15.68
C GLN A 263 0.59 -11.77 -15.82
N ASN A 264 0.71 -12.86 -15.04
CA ASN A 264 1.83 -13.77 -15.17
C ASN A 264 1.82 -14.43 -16.54
N LYS A 265 2.94 -14.38 -17.26
CA LYS A 265 3.05 -14.96 -18.59
C LYS A 265 2.78 -16.46 -18.52
N SER A 266 1.93 -16.93 -19.41
CA SER A 266 1.82 -18.37 -19.65
C SER A 266 3.11 -18.83 -20.30
N LEU A 267 3.77 -19.83 -19.69
CA LEU A 267 4.91 -20.52 -20.31
C LEU A 267 4.43 -21.30 -21.52
#